data_a9751920cf9c0d0383852048262e9119
#
_entry.id   a9751920cf9c0d0383852048262e9119
#
_cell.length_a   1.000
_cell.length_b   1.000
_cell.length_c   1.000
_cell.angle_alpha   90.00
_cell.angle_beta   90.00
_cell.angle_gamma   90.00
#
_symmetry.space_group_name_H-M   'P 1'
#
loop_
_entity.id
_entity.type
_entity.pdbx_description
1 polymer ?
#
loop_
_entity_poly.entity_id
_entity_poly.type
_entity_poly.pdbx_seq_one_letter_code
_entity_poly.pdbx_strand_id
1 'polypeptide(L)'
;MQFLPSVIPPTPQAAALARYGEYPVSHTTGIPDITIPLYEIDLGGYKLPITISYHASGFRPDDVATPVGLGWVLNAGGAVTRTIMGAPDFETGDMTLDTLYRNYSEVDRIVQDVKTSGAHIDKLESLALKGLFSTIDSESDRYTFNLPGQSGVFRYSHRDRRFIPLNHYPLRITHEGHRETLKFRISTADGTIYHLDEQEWVGVNDDEGMPFTSAWLMTGVYTPHGNISFEYVRGERFDIKAHSKTYYAGIGYKYVPPTDHSWANDEREHTGDCLDSYTDYVYKQKLLSRITWAGGRIDFTYTPDRKDSCHERLTEIKVTANDGRVIKTVRFTNTAYIGNPEYPDQCRMLLLGVDDSVNGGYTFTYYNRTGKSLPAPLGYAERDYWGFYNGKTGSNALPNRVFRSIMTGYTGIISDSAGTDRSPDEEAMMTGVLKGITHPTGAKTWFTYEANRWVETDGHTRKTQKVGGLRIKRISGGPRQLEYEYGCLLYTSPSPRDRG
;
A
#
# COMPACT_ATOMS: atom_id res chain seq x y z
N MET A 1 -28.11 -47.39 -22.78
CA MET A 1 -27.16 -46.44 -23.37
C MET A 1 -27.51 -45.05 -22.83
N GLN A 2 -26.75 -44.55 -21.90
CA GLN A 2 -26.92 -43.17 -21.37
C GLN A 2 -26.15 -42.24 -22.32
N PHE A 3 -26.84 -41.35 -23.02
CA PHE A 3 -26.23 -40.32 -23.82
C PHE A 3 -25.70 -39.26 -22.85
N LEU A 4 -24.38 -39.20 -22.70
CA LEU A 4 -23.71 -38.05 -22.09
C LEU A 4 -23.96 -36.85 -23.00
N PRO A 5 -24.40 -35.69 -22.49
CA PRO A 5 -24.58 -34.50 -23.29
C PRO A 5 -23.18 -34.08 -23.82
N SER A 6 -23.05 -34.08 -25.14
CA SER A 6 -21.89 -33.55 -25.83
C SER A 6 -21.86 -32.03 -25.60
N VAL A 7 -20.99 -31.57 -24.74
CA VAL A 7 -20.72 -30.13 -24.56
C VAL A 7 -19.95 -29.68 -25.78
N ILE A 8 -20.62 -29.00 -26.70
CA ILE A 8 -19.98 -28.35 -27.83
C ILE A 8 -19.28 -27.11 -27.25
N PRO A 9 -17.93 -27.05 -27.27
CA PRO A 9 -17.22 -25.87 -26.77
C PRO A 9 -17.60 -24.65 -27.61
N PRO A 10 -17.76 -23.47 -26.99
CA PRO A 10 -18.03 -22.24 -27.74
C PRO A 10 -16.86 -21.92 -28.67
N THR A 11 -17.13 -21.18 -29.75
CA THR A 11 -16.06 -20.71 -30.65
C THR A 11 -15.03 -19.90 -29.86
N PRO A 12 -13.74 -19.86 -30.28
CA PRO A 12 -12.71 -19.09 -29.58
C PRO A 12 -13.11 -17.62 -29.33
N GLN A 13 -13.86 -17.04 -30.25
CA GLN A 13 -14.39 -15.67 -30.14
C GLN A 13 -15.49 -15.56 -29.08
N ALA A 14 -16.40 -16.53 -29.00
CA ALA A 14 -17.43 -16.60 -27.97
C ALA A 14 -16.84 -16.93 -26.59
N ALA A 15 -15.81 -17.77 -26.54
CA ALA A 15 -15.06 -18.06 -25.32
C ALA A 15 -14.26 -16.83 -24.84
N ALA A 16 -13.70 -16.02 -25.74
CA ALA A 16 -13.08 -14.75 -25.40
C ALA A 16 -14.08 -13.74 -24.85
N LEU A 17 -15.27 -13.62 -25.48
CA LEU A 17 -16.37 -12.78 -24.98
C LEU A 17 -16.83 -13.17 -23.56
N ALA A 18 -16.86 -14.47 -23.26
CA ALA A 18 -17.19 -14.95 -21.92
C ALA A 18 -16.11 -14.60 -20.88
N ARG A 19 -14.84 -14.60 -21.28
CA ARG A 19 -13.71 -14.19 -20.39
C ARG A 19 -13.72 -12.71 -20.03
N TYR A 20 -14.19 -11.82 -20.90
CA TYR A 20 -14.29 -10.38 -20.62
C TYR A 20 -15.35 -10.01 -19.58
N GLY A 21 -16.15 -10.96 -19.09
CA GLY A 21 -17.17 -10.73 -18.07
C GLY A 21 -16.89 -11.42 -16.73
N GLU A 22 -15.82 -12.20 -16.62
CA GLU A 22 -15.48 -12.91 -15.39
C GLU A 22 -14.31 -12.19 -14.70
N TYR A 23 -14.64 -11.42 -13.65
CA TYR A 23 -13.65 -10.85 -12.73
C TYR A 23 -13.52 -11.79 -11.54
N PRO A 24 -12.37 -12.46 -11.36
CA PRO A 24 -12.13 -13.26 -10.17
C PRO A 24 -12.27 -12.42 -8.90
N VAL A 25 -12.89 -12.97 -7.87
CA VAL A 25 -13.05 -12.28 -6.58
C VAL A 25 -12.26 -13.03 -5.53
N SER A 26 -11.45 -12.32 -4.77
CA SER A 26 -10.75 -12.89 -3.62
C SER A 26 -11.77 -13.35 -2.58
N HIS A 27 -11.85 -14.64 -2.31
CA HIS A 27 -12.75 -15.20 -1.29
C HIS A 27 -12.42 -14.73 0.13
N THR A 28 -11.19 -14.29 0.37
CA THR A 28 -10.74 -13.80 1.68
C THR A 28 -11.13 -12.34 1.91
N THR A 29 -11.00 -11.50 0.90
CA THR A 29 -11.20 -10.05 1.03
C THR A 29 -12.47 -9.55 0.36
N GLY A 30 -13.07 -10.32 -0.53
CA GLY A 30 -14.21 -9.90 -1.34
C GLY A 30 -13.86 -8.84 -2.40
N ILE A 31 -12.58 -8.61 -2.69
CA ILE A 31 -12.12 -7.62 -3.67
C ILE A 31 -12.05 -8.28 -5.04
N PRO A 32 -12.68 -7.71 -6.08
CA PRO A 32 -12.58 -8.21 -7.45
C PRO A 32 -11.21 -7.90 -8.05
N ASP A 33 -10.64 -8.83 -8.81
CA ASP A 33 -9.47 -8.60 -9.64
C ASP A 33 -9.90 -7.91 -10.94
N ILE A 34 -9.66 -6.61 -11.02
CA ILE A 34 -9.99 -5.77 -12.18
C ILE A 34 -8.68 -5.43 -12.89
N THR A 35 -8.34 -6.24 -13.89
CA THR A 35 -7.09 -6.09 -14.66
C THR A 35 -7.40 -5.95 -16.15
N ILE A 36 -6.82 -4.93 -16.79
CA ILE A 36 -6.95 -4.65 -18.21
C ILE A 36 -5.59 -4.90 -18.88
N PRO A 37 -5.49 -5.86 -19.81
CA PRO A 37 -4.26 -6.13 -20.53
C PRO A 37 -4.02 -5.05 -21.60
N LEU A 38 -2.82 -4.50 -21.62
CA LEU A 38 -2.40 -3.51 -22.61
C LEU A 38 -1.48 -4.12 -23.66
N TYR A 39 -0.47 -4.89 -23.23
CA TYR A 39 0.48 -5.59 -24.10
C TYR A 39 1.12 -6.77 -23.36
N GLU A 40 1.71 -7.71 -24.09
CA GLU A 40 2.53 -8.79 -23.51
C GLU A 40 3.84 -8.89 -24.30
N ILE A 41 4.96 -8.80 -23.61
CA ILE A 41 6.28 -9.12 -24.18
C ILE A 41 6.46 -10.63 -24.04
N ASP A 42 6.60 -11.33 -25.18
CA ASP A 42 6.82 -12.78 -25.22
C ASP A 42 8.22 -13.05 -25.78
N LEU A 43 9.05 -13.73 -25.00
CA LEU A 43 10.41 -14.16 -25.36
C LEU A 43 10.46 -15.64 -25.78
N GLY A 44 9.29 -16.29 -25.99
CA GLY A 44 9.21 -17.70 -26.38
C GLY A 44 9.26 -18.69 -25.20
N GLY A 45 9.45 -18.22 -23.97
CA GLY A 45 9.46 -19.04 -22.74
C GLY A 45 9.31 -18.22 -21.47
N TYR A 46 9.45 -16.93 -21.62
CA TYR A 46 9.16 -15.96 -20.57
C TYR A 46 8.20 -14.89 -21.09
N LYS A 47 7.16 -14.58 -20.32
CA LYS A 47 6.15 -13.59 -20.66
C LYS A 47 6.11 -12.48 -19.62
N LEU A 48 6.18 -11.24 -20.09
CA LEU A 48 5.98 -10.06 -19.26
C LEU A 48 4.69 -9.35 -19.66
N PRO A 49 3.61 -9.48 -18.88
CA PRO A 49 2.37 -8.75 -19.15
C PRO A 49 2.53 -7.29 -18.74
N ILE A 50 2.06 -6.40 -19.61
CA ILE A 50 1.89 -4.98 -19.35
C ILE A 50 0.39 -4.74 -19.16
N THR A 51 -0.02 -4.38 -17.97
CA THR A 51 -1.44 -4.26 -17.61
C THR A 51 -1.68 -3.02 -16.75
N ILE A 52 -2.92 -2.60 -16.65
CA ILE A 52 -3.38 -1.75 -15.56
C ILE A 52 -4.35 -2.54 -14.69
N SER A 53 -4.26 -2.37 -13.38
CA SER A 53 -5.18 -3.01 -12.43
C SER A 53 -5.81 -1.97 -11.51
N TYR A 54 -7.04 -2.26 -11.07
CA TYR A 54 -7.80 -1.41 -10.17
C TYR A 54 -8.04 -2.10 -8.83
N HIS A 55 -7.76 -1.40 -7.73
CA HIS A 55 -7.99 -1.89 -6.37
C HIS A 55 -9.27 -1.30 -5.76
N ALA A 56 -10.28 -2.14 -5.50
CA ALA A 56 -11.64 -1.73 -5.14
C ALA A 56 -11.97 -1.89 -3.65
N SER A 57 -11.03 -1.64 -2.73
CA SER A 57 -11.26 -1.81 -1.28
C SER A 57 -12.02 -0.69 -0.59
N GLY A 58 -12.35 0.38 -1.32
CA GLY A 58 -12.94 1.62 -0.79
C GLY A 58 -11.94 2.77 -0.75
N PHE A 59 -12.44 4.00 -0.78
CA PHE A 59 -11.60 5.20 -0.76
C PHE A 59 -11.06 5.46 0.65
N ARG A 60 -9.76 5.69 0.71
CA ARG A 60 -9.05 6.18 1.90
C ARG A 60 -8.56 7.60 1.64
N PRO A 61 -8.65 8.52 2.60
CA PRO A 61 -8.07 9.86 2.44
C PRO A 61 -6.58 9.83 2.08
N ASP A 62 -5.82 8.84 2.56
CA ASP A 62 -4.40 8.68 2.27
C ASP A 62 -4.09 8.22 0.83
N ASP A 63 -5.10 7.75 0.09
CA ASP A 63 -4.90 7.30 -1.28
C ASP A 63 -4.56 8.49 -2.19
N VAL A 64 -3.36 8.50 -2.70
CA VAL A 64 -2.87 9.40 -3.73
C VAL A 64 -3.05 8.75 -5.09
N ALA A 65 -3.55 9.49 -6.06
CA ALA A 65 -3.70 8.95 -7.40
C ALA A 65 -2.34 8.70 -8.06
N THR A 66 -2.15 7.50 -8.62
CA THR A 66 -0.96 7.19 -9.42
C THR A 66 -0.94 8.00 -10.73
N PRO A 67 0.11 7.97 -11.56
CA PRO A 67 0.10 8.57 -12.89
C PRO A 67 -1.00 8.06 -13.82
N VAL A 68 -1.62 6.93 -13.53
CA VAL A 68 -2.77 6.39 -14.28
C VAL A 68 -4.08 6.97 -13.78
N GLY A 69 -4.28 7.05 -12.45
CA GLY A 69 -5.48 7.56 -11.80
C GLY A 69 -5.71 6.92 -10.44
N LEU A 70 -6.68 7.43 -9.68
CA LEU A 70 -7.04 6.93 -8.35
C LEU A 70 -7.44 5.46 -8.39
N GLY A 71 -6.78 4.65 -7.57
CA GLY A 71 -7.01 3.21 -7.45
C GLY A 71 -6.44 2.38 -8.60
N TRP A 72 -5.95 3.01 -9.68
CA TRP A 72 -5.31 2.33 -10.82
C TRP A 72 -3.79 2.26 -10.67
N VAL A 73 -3.21 1.14 -11.06
CA VAL A 73 -1.76 0.91 -11.05
C VAL A 73 -1.33 0.35 -12.40
N LEU A 74 -0.24 0.89 -12.96
CA LEU A 74 0.45 0.31 -14.11
C LEU A 74 1.35 -0.84 -13.64
N ASN A 75 1.08 -2.05 -14.12
CA ASN A 75 1.91 -3.22 -13.91
C ASN A 75 2.74 -3.45 -15.17
N ALA A 76 3.97 -2.99 -15.18
CA ALA A 76 4.87 -3.05 -16.34
C ALA A 76 6.30 -3.43 -15.94
N GLY A 77 6.48 -4.02 -14.78
CA GLY A 77 7.79 -4.37 -14.25
C GLY A 77 7.68 -4.96 -12.85
N GLY A 78 8.58 -4.58 -11.97
CA GLY A 78 8.58 -4.99 -10.57
C GLY A 78 9.38 -4.04 -9.71
N ALA A 79 9.26 -4.20 -8.41
CA ALA A 79 9.98 -3.39 -7.43
C ALA A 79 10.26 -4.16 -6.14
N VAL A 80 11.25 -3.71 -5.41
CA VAL A 80 11.39 -3.94 -3.96
C VAL A 80 11.02 -2.63 -3.28
N THR A 81 10.09 -2.65 -2.35
CA THR A 81 9.73 -1.50 -1.52
C THR A 81 10.17 -1.71 -0.09
N ARG A 82 10.54 -0.63 0.61
CA ARG A 82 10.96 -0.66 2.00
C ARG A 82 9.92 0.00 2.90
N THR A 83 9.55 -0.69 3.95
CA THR A 83 8.82 -0.12 5.08
C THR A 83 9.80 0.03 6.23
N ILE A 84 10.05 1.26 6.62
CA ILE A 84 10.95 1.58 7.73
C ILE A 84 10.29 1.17 9.03
N MET A 85 11.06 0.49 9.85
CA MET A 85 10.69 0.04 11.19
C MET A 85 11.71 0.64 12.16
N GLY A 86 11.30 1.69 12.87
CA GLY A 86 12.24 2.48 13.67
C GLY A 86 12.98 3.52 12.84
N ALA A 87 14.28 3.38 12.70
CA ALA A 87 15.12 4.20 11.82
C ALA A 87 15.48 3.45 10.53
N PRO A 88 15.78 4.15 9.43
CA PRO A 88 16.17 3.47 8.17
C PRO A 88 17.43 2.65 8.32
N ASP A 89 17.37 1.33 8.09
CA ASP A 89 18.54 0.46 8.01
C ASP A 89 19.54 0.98 6.97
N PHE A 90 20.85 0.94 7.27
CA PHE A 90 21.96 1.31 6.41
C PHE A 90 22.16 2.81 6.13
N GLU A 91 21.28 3.72 6.57
CA GLU A 91 21.36 5.14 6.23
C GLU A 91 21.79 6.03 7.38
N THR A 92 21.44 5.71 8.61
CA THR A 92 21.86 6.42 9.80
C THR A 92 23.21 5.93 10.31
N GLY A 93 24.05 6.85 10.78
CA GLY A 93 25.40 6.56 11.29
C GLY A 93 25.44 5.59 12.48
N ASP A 94 26.33 5.78 13.44
CA ASP A 94 26.69 4.84 14.52
C ASP A 94 25.59 4.31 15.45
N MET A 95 24.33 4.67 15.23
CA MET A 95 23.17 4.33 16.06
C MET A 95 22.30 3.18 15.53
N THR A 96 22.72 2.49 14.47
CA THR A 96 21.97 1.42 13.83
C THR A 96 22.16 0.07 14.52
N LEU A 97 21.21 -0.84 14.27
CA LEU A 97 21.32 -2.28 14.56
C LEU A 97 22.70 -2.87 14.23
N ASP A 98 23.40 -2.32 13.25
CA ASP A 98 24.74 -2.77 12.87
C ASP A 98 25.75 -2.65 14.03
N THR A 99 25.62 -1.61 14.87
CA THR A 99 26.47 -1.43 16.07
C THR A 99 26.14 -2.45 17.16
N LEU A 100 24.84 -2.75 17.36
CA LEU A 100 24.39 -3.81 18.27
C LEU A 100 24.84 -5.19 17.80
N TYR A 101 24.70 -5.47 16.51
CA TYR A 101 25.02 -6.78 15.94
C TYR A 101 26.50 -7.01 15.64
N ARG A 102 27.32 -5.96 15.53
CA ARG A 102 28.79 -6.13 15.57
C ARG A 102 29.23 -6.77 16.87
N ASN A 103 28.51 -6.52 17.95
CA ASN A 103 28.76 -7.09 19.27
C ASN A 103 27.75 -8.20 19.63
N TYR A 104 27.16 -8.88 18.63
CA TYR A 104 26.14 -9.91 18.84
C TYR A 104 26.58 -11.00 19.84
N SER A 105 27.84 -11.43 19.78
CA SER A 105 28.39 -12.39 20.74
C SER A 105 28.42 -11.84 22.16
N GLU A 106 28.60 -10.54 22.35
CA GLU A 106 28.54 -9.90 23.66
C GLU A 106 27.12 -9.77 24.16
N VAL A 107 26.17 -9.39 23.30
CA VAL A 107 24.74 -9.34 23.64
C VAL A 107 24.22 -10.71 23.99
N ASP A 108 24.53 -11.75 23.19
CA ASP A 108 24.19 -13.14 23.49
C ASP A 108 24.77 -13.58 24.85
N ARG A 109 26.03 -13.25 25.14
CA ARG A 109 26.65 -13.54 26.41
C ARG A 109 25.93 -12.85 27.58
N ILE A 110 25.59 -11.55 27.44
CA ILE A 110 24.84 -10.80 28.45
C ILE A 110 23.48 -11.48 28.70
N VAL A 111 22.75 -11.82 27.64
CA VAL A 111 21.45 -12.50 27.74
C VAL A 111 21.57 -13.86 28.43
N GLN A 112 22.61 -14.63 28.10
CA GLN A 112 22.87 -15.95 28.75
C GLN A 112 23.27 -15.78 30.23
N ASP A 113 24.13 -14.81 30.54
CA ASP A 113 24.54 -14.52 31.92
C ASP A 113 23.34 -14.09 32.77
N VAL A 114 22.44 -13.26 32.24
CA VAL A 114 21.20 -12.88 32.92
C VAL A 114 20.31 -14.09 33.16
N LYS A 115 20.14 -14.98 32.17
CA LYS A 115 19.32 -16.19 32.28
C LYS A 115 19.87 -17.19 33.29
N THR A 116 21.17 -17.31 33.40
CA THR A 116 21.83 -18.36 34.22
C THR A 116 22.15 -17.92 35.65
N SER A 117 22.53 -16.67 35.84
CA SER A 117 23.03 -16.14 37.12
C SER A 117 22.39 -14.84 37.59
N GLY A 118 21.57 -14.20 36.75
CA GLY A 118 21.05 -12.84 37.00
C GLY A 118 22.13 -11.76 36.88
N ALA A 119 23.36 -12.11 36.50
CA ALA A 119 24.43 -11.14 36.35
C ALA A 119 24.19 -10.22 35.12
N HIS A 120 24.67 -8.98 35.19
CA HIS A 120 24.55 -7.98 34.12
C HIS A 120 23.12 -7.58 33.71
N ILE A 121 22.16 -7.71 34.62
CA ILE A 121 20.79 -7.26 34.41
C ILE A 121 20.74 -5.76 34.13
N ASP A 122 21.57 -4.98 34.78
CA ASP A 122 21.77 -3.55 34.58
C ASP A 122 22.20 -3.20 33.13
N LYS A 123 23.05 -4.04 32.51
CA LYS A 123 23.44 -3.87 31.11
C LYS A 123 22.28 -4.16 30.17
N LEU A 124 21.49 -5.21 30.46
CA LEU A 124 20.31 -5.54 29.67
C LEU A 124 19.26 -4.45 29.76
N GLU A 125 19.03 -3.93 30.99
CA GLU A 125 18.13 -2.78 31.21
C GLU A 125 18.61 -1.54 30.45
N SER A 126 19.91 -1.24 30.51
CA SER A 126 20.50 -0.12 29.77
C SER A 126 20.30 -0.25 28.25
N LEU A 127 20.45 -1.45 27.69
CA LEU A 127 20.19 -1.70 26.26
C LEU A 127 18.68 -1.55 25.93
N ALA A 128 17.81 -2.07 26.80
CA ALA A 128 16.37 -1.95 26.62
C ALA A 128 15.91 -0.48 26.71
N LEU A 129 16.43 0.31 27.65
CA LEU A 129 16.16 1.72 27.76
C LEU A 129 16.65 2.52 26.54
N LYS A 130 17.83 2.20 25.99
CA LYS A 130 18.34 2.83 24.76
C LYS A 130 17.43 2.55 23.58
N GLY A 131 16.89 1.34 23.44
CA GLY A 131 15.90 1.01 22.44
C GLY A 131 14.58 1.76 22.66
N LEU A 132 14.09 1.82 23.91
CA LEU A 132 12.86 2.52 24.28
C LEU A 132 12.92 4.03 23.98
N PHE A 133 14.08 4.67 24.18
CA PHE A 133 14.30 6.09 23.89
C PHE A 133 14.78 6.35 22.45
N SER A 134 14.66 5.38 21.55
CA SER A 134 15.04 5.50 20.12
C SER A 134 16.52 5.89 19.91
N THR A 135 17.39 5.63 20.89
CA THR A 135 18.84 5.83 20.73
C THR A 135 19.53 4.64 20.06
N ILE A 136 18.83 3.51 19.96
CA ILE A 136 19.26 2.33 19.21
C ILE A 136 18.03 1.82 18.45
N ASP A 137 18.16 1.69 17.15
CA ASP A 137 17.16 1.00 16.35
C ASP A 137 17.28 -0.52 16.58
N SER A 138 16.22 -1.14 17.07
CA SER A 138 16.14 -2.56 17.38
C SER A 138 15.34 -3.38 16.38
N GLU A 139 14.76 -2.74 15.37
CA GLU A 139 13.89 -3.39 14.39
C GLU A 139 14.48 -3.28 12.99
N SER A 140 14.66 -4.42 12.32
CA SER A 140 15.05 -4.41 10.90
C SER A 140 13.91 -3.96 10.02
N ASP A 141 14.21 -3.15 9.02
CA ASP A 141 13.30 -2.74 7.98
C ASP A 141 12.64 -3.94 7.29
N ARG A 142 11.41 -3.73 6.87
CA ARG A 142 10.67 -4.72 6.10
C ARG A 142 10.74 -4.40 4.62
N TYR A 143 11.25 -5.34 3.84
CA TYR A 143 11.33 -5.26 2.39
C TYR A 143 10.26 -6.13 1.76
N THR A 144 9.51 -5.58 0.81
CA THR A 144 8.50 -6.32 0.05
C THR A 144 8.91 -6.33 -1.42
N PHE A 145 9.08 -7.50 -2.00
CA PHE A 145 9.27 -7.62 -3.45
C PHE A 145 7.94 -7.88 -4.13
N ASN A 146 7.75 -7.25 -5.28
CA ASN A 146 6.66 -7.51 -6.20
C ASN A 146 7.27 -7.68 -7.60
N LEU A 147 7.26 -8.90 -8.11
CA LEU A 147 7.82 -9.31 -9.40
C LEU A 147 6.73 -9.94 -10.25
N PRO A 148 6.88 -10.03 -11.57
CA PRO A 148 5.92 -10.72 -12.43
C PRO A 148 5.60 -12.13 -11.93
N GLY A 149 4.33 -12.34 -11.53
CA GLY A 149 3.84 -13.63 -11.07
C GLY A 149 4.17 -14.02 -9.62
N GLN A 150 4.92 -13.21 -8.88
CA GLN A 150 5.25 -13.53 -7.48
C GLN A 150 5.51 -12.29 -6.63
N SER A 151 5.16 -12.38 -5.36
CA SER A 151 5.42 -11.34 -4.38
C SER A 151 5.79 -11.95 -3.03
N GLY A 152 6.46 -11.19 -2.18
CA GLY A 152 6.82 -11.68 -0.86
C GLY A 152 7.53 -10.64 -0.03
N VAL A 153 7.91 -11.06 1.18
CA VAL A 153 8.51 -10.20 2.18
C VAL A 153 9.82 -10.79 2.65
N PHE A 154 10.81 -9.93 2.86
CA PHE A 154 12.12 -10.30 3.39
C PHE A 154 12.65 -9.23 4.34
N ARG A 155 13.64 -9.58 5.14
CA ARG A 155 14.35 -8.69 6.06
C ARG A 155 15.86 -8.91 5.97
N TYR A 156 16.63 -7.90 6.37
CA TYR A 156 18.07 -8.08 6.51
C TYR A 156 18.39 -8.79 7.83
N SER A 157 19.17 -9.87 7.76
CA SER A 157 19.75 -10.51 8.93
C SER A 157 21.14 -9.92 9.21
N HIS A 158 21.25 -9.10 10.22
CA HIS A 158 22.54 -8.53 10.65
C HIS A 158 23.52 -9.62 11.12
N ARG A 159 23.01 -10.72 11.68
CA ARG A 159 23.79 -11.89 12.07
C ARG A 159 24.45 -12.57 10.87
N ASP A 160 23.66 -12.84 9.85
CA ASP A 160 24.11 -13.60 8.67
C ASP A 160 24.60 -12.68 7.55
N ARG A 161 24.47 -11.35 7.72
CA ARG A 161 24.83 -10.30 6.76
C ARG A 161 24.21 -10.52 5.38
N ARG A 162 22.95 -10.93 5.35
CA ARG A 162 22.19 -11.19 4.13
C ARG A 162 20.72 -10.92 4.30
N PHE A 163 20.03 -10.69 3.19
CA PHE A 163 18.57 -10.64 3.17
C PHE A 163 17.98 -12.03 3.23
N ILE A 164 17.00 -12.23 4.11
CA ILE A 164 16.33 -13.50 4.36
C ILE A 164 14.83 -13.34 4.12
N PRO A 165 14.23 -14.14 3.22
CA PRO A 165 12.78 -14.20 3.06
C PRO A 165 12.09 -14.62 4.35
N LEU A 166 10.96 -13.99 4.69
CA LEU A 166 10.19 -14.32 5.88
C LEU A 166 9.36 -15.61 5.71
N ASN A 167 9.02 -15.95 4.46
CA ASN A 167 8.37 -17.19 4.11
C ASN A 167 9.26 -17.99 3.16
N HIS A 168 8.95 -19.28 3.00
CA HIS A 168 9.66 -20.11 2.06
C HIS A 168 9.24 -19.77 0.62
N TYR A 169 10.15 -19.16 -0.13
CA TYR A 169 9.98 -18.89 -1.56
C TYR A 169 11.06 -19.64 -2.35
N PRO A 170 10.76 -20.18 -3.53
CA PRO A 170 11.74 -20.85 -4.38
C PRO A 170 12.60 -19.81 -5.16
N LEU A 171 13.23 -18.89 -4.41
CA LEU A 171 14.04 -17.81 -4.96
C LEU A 171 15.23 -17.49 -4.05
N ARG A 172 16.23 -16.85 -4.62
CA ARG A 172 17.42 -16.37 -3.93
C ARG A 172 17.50 -14.85 -4.05
N ILE A 173 17.60 -14.15 -2.91
CA ILE A 173 17.81 -12.71 -2.84
C ILE A 173 19.27 -12.45 -2.51
N THR A 174 19.94 -11.67 -3.35
CA THR A 174 21.28 -11.16 -3.13
C THR A 174 21.29 -9.64 -3.31
N HIS A 175 22.29 -8.97 -2.76
CA HIS A 175 22.43 -7.52 -2.86
C HIS A 175 23.88 -7.16 -3.19
N GLU A 176 24.05 -5.99 -3.77
CA GLU A 176 25.32 -5.34 -4.05
C GLU A 176 25.27 -3.91 -3.52
N GLY A 177 26.42 -3.38 -3.15
CA GLY A 177 26.50 -2.02 -2.62
C GLY A 177 25.97 -1.87 -1.20
N HIS A 178 25.86 -0.62 -0.77
CA HIS A 178 25.43 -0.23 0.57
C HIS A 178 24.85 1.18 0.52
N ARG A 179 23.84 1.48 1.34
CA ARG A 179 23.17 2.79 1.37
C ARG A 179 22.65 3.20 -0.03
N GLU A 180 23.06 4.37 -0.51
CA GLU A 180 22.67 4.94 -1.80
C GLU A 180 23.05 4.07 -3.02
N THR A 181 23.92 3.10 -2.83
CA THR A 181 24.37 2.18 -3.88
C THR A 181 23.75 0.79 -3.76
N LEU A 182 22.85 0.57 -2.77
CA LEU A 182 22.21 -0.71 -2.54
C LEU A 182 21.37 -1.12 -3.76
N LYS A 183 21.58 -2.33 -4.25
CA LYS A 183 20.88 -2.93 -5.39
C LYS A 183 20.51 -4.35 -5.06
N PHE A 184 19.40 -4.82 -5.62
CA PHE A 184 18.96 -6.19 -5.41
C PHE A 184 19.05 -7.04 -6.67
N ARG A 185 19.38 -8.32 -6.46
CA ARG A 185 19.29 -9.39 -7.46
C ARG A 185 18.42 -10.48 -6.90
N ILE A 186 17.34 -10.78 -7.60
CA ILE A 186 16.41 -11.86 -7.22
C ILE A 186 16.43 -12.90 -8.32
N SER A 187 16.86 -14.11 -7.98
CA SER A 187 16.93 -15.24 -8.91
C SER A 187 15.88 -16.29 -8.58
N THR A 188 15.14 -16.74 -9.57
CA THR A 188 14.12 -17.77 -9.45
C THR A 188 14.60 -19.12 -9.92
N ALA A 189 13.87 -20.19 -9.57
CA ALA A 189 14.28 -21.57 -9.86
C ALA A 189 14.32 -21.91 -11.37
N ASP A 190 13.60 -21.16 -12.20
CA ASP A 190 13.59 -21.28 -13.66
C ASP A 190 14.79 -20.62 -14.35
N GLY A 191 15.71 -20.05 -13.58
CA GLY A 191 16.90 -19.36 -14.08
C GLY A 191 16.67 -17.88 -14.45
N THR A 192 15.50 -17.31 -14.17
CA THR A 192 15.25 -15.89 -14.35
C THR A 192 15.93 -15.07 -13.25
N ILE A 193 16.60 -13.98 -13.64
CA ILE A 193 17.27 -13.05 -12.72
C ILE A 193 16.69 -11.66 -12.93
N TYR A 194 16.18 -11.09 -11.84
CA TYR A 194 15.64 -9.73 -11.78
C TYR A 194 16.68 -8.78 -11.17
N HIS A 195 16.99 -7.71 -11.88
CA HIS A 195 17.83 -6.61 -11.41
C HIS A 195 16.95 -5.45 -10.96
N LEU A 196 17.17 -4.96 -9.74
CA LEU A 196 16.42 -3.85 -9.15
C LEU A 196 17.45 -2.81 -8.69
N ASP A 197 17.81 -1.90 -9.60
CA ASP A 197 18.93 -0.97 -9.42
C ASP A 197 18.49 0.50 -9.33
N GLU A 198 17.32 0.86 -9.88
CA GLU A 198 16.86 2.24 -9.88
C GLU A 198 16.15 2.57 -8.58
N GLN A 199 16.60 3.60 -7.88
CA GLN A 199 16.11 3.95 -6.54
C GLN A 199 15.14 5.12 -6.58
N GLU A 200 14.07 5.00 -5.79
CA GLU A 200 13.18 6.11 -5.43
C GLU A 200 13.45 6.57 -3.99
N TRP A 201 13.34 7.87 -3.79
CA TRP A 201 13.70 8.52 -2.54
C TRP A 201 12.52 9.26 -1.95
N VAL A 202 12.42 9.21 -0.62
CA VAL A 202 11.49 10.01 0.17
C VAL A 202 12.29 10.81 1.20
N GLY A 203 12.05 12.12 1.26
CA GLY A 203 12.57 13.00 2.29
C GLY A 203 11.49 13.31 3.33
N VAL A 204 11.91 13.77 4.49
CA VAL A 204 11.04 14.22 5.57
C VAL A 204 11.47 15.63 5.99
N ASN A 205 10.50 16.56 6.15
CA ASN A 205 10.73 17.92 6.61
C ASN A 205 11.78 18.71 5.81
N ASP A 206 11.47 19.00 4.56
CA ASP A 206 12.18 19.97 3.70
C ASP A 206 13.73 19.86 3.67
N ASP A 207 14.24 18.67 3.32
CA ASP A 207 15.66 18.37 3.12
C ASP A 207 16.57 18.47 4.38
N GLU A 208 16.10 18.90 5.53
CA GLU A 208 16.85 18.81 6.80
C GLU A 208 16.88 17.38 7.36
N GLY A 209 15.90 16.54 6.97
CA GLY A 209 15.91 15.10 7.21
C GLY A 209 16.69 14.39 6.09
N MET A 210 17.58 13.45 6.44
CA MET A 210 18.26 12.65 5.42
C MET A 210 17.23 11.92 4.55
N PRO A 211 17.24 12.11 3.22
CA PRO A 211 16.35 11.34 2.35
C PRO A 211 16.73 9.86 2.42
N PHE A 212 15.72 8.99 2.40
CA PHE A 212 15.94 7.56 2.41
C PHE A 212 15.36 6.90 1.16
N THR A 213 15.99 5.80 0.75
CA THR A 213 15.49 4.99 -0.36
C THR A 213 14.23 4.24 0.08
N SER A 214 13.11 4.51 -0.58
CA SER A 214 11.81 3.86 -0.33
C SER A 214 11.54 2.66 -1.23
N ALA A 215 12.13 2.66 -2.44
CA ALA A 215 11.94 1.59 -3.40
C ALA A 215 13.17 1.40 -4.32
N TRP A 216 13.31 0.18 -4.83
CA TRP A 216 14.23 -0.23 -5.89
C TRP A 216 13.43 -0.77 -7.05
N LEU A 217 13.44 -0.07 -8.16
CA LEU A 217 12.68 -0.41 -9.35
C LEU A 217 13.49 -1.36 -10.25
N MET A 218 12.76 -2.19 -10.98
CA MET A 218 13.34 -3.18 -11.88
C MET A 218 14.02 -2.50 -13.08
N THR A 219 15.30 -2.78 -13.29
CA THR A 219 16.09 -2.28 -14.43
C THR A 219 16.37 -3.36 -15.47
N GLY A 220 16.24 -4.62 -15.11
CA GLY A 220 16.48 -5.72 -16.03
C GLY A 220 15.84 -7.02 -15.62
N VAL A 221 15.46 -7.80 -16.63
CA VAL A 221 15.07 -9.21 -16.52
C VAL A 221 15.96 -10.01 -17.45
N TYR A 222 16.67 -10.97 -16.90
CA TYR A 222 17.58 -11.86 -17.63
C TYR A 222 17.04 -13.28 -17.53
N THR A 223 16.73 -13.85 -18.68
CA THR A 223 16.15 -15.21 -18.77
C THR A 223 16.94 -16.04 -19.76
N PRO A 224 16.83 -17.39 -19.73
CA PRO A 224 17.39 -18.25 -20.77
C PRO A 224 16.85 -17.94 -22.18
N HIS A 225 15.72 -17.22 -22.28
CA HIS A 225 15.03 -16.92 -23.55
C HIS A 225 15.33 -15.52 -24.10
N GLY A 226 16.03 -14.68 -23.33
CA GLY A 226 16.36 -13.31 -23.71
C GLY A 226 16.28 -12.35 -22.53
N ASN A 227 16.60 -11.10 -22.81
CA ASN A 227 16.69 -10.05 -21.81
C ASN A 227 15.68 -8.94 -22.08
N ILE A 228 15.21 -8.31 -21.00
CA ILE A 228 14.38 -7.12 -21.05
C ILE A 228 15.06 -6.04 -20.18
N SER A 229 15.18 -4.83 -20.69
CA SER A 229 15.71 -3.68 -19.95
C SER A 229 14.66 -2.61 -19.74
N PHE A 230 14.78 -1.88 -18.62
CA PHE A 230 13.86 -0.83 -18.19
C PHE A 230 14.63 0.45 -17.97
N GLU A 231 14.10 1.55 -18.49
CA GLU A 231 14.65 2.90 -18.33
C GLU A 231 13.63 3.79 -17.63
N TYR A 232 14.11 4.64 -16.74
CA TYR A 232 13.30 5.56 -15.96
C TYR A 232 13.72 7.00 -16.18
N VAL A 233 12.77 7.91 -16.08
CA VAL A 233 13.01 9.34 -16.02
C VAL A 233 12.63 9.85 -14.65
N ARG A 234 13.25 10.92 -14.21
CA ARG A 234 12.89 11.60 -12.96
C ARG A 234 11.62 12.40 -13.17
N GLY A 235 10.61 12.13 -12.34
CA GLY A 235 9.43 12.98 -12.23
C GLY A 235 9.73 14.26 -11.46
N GLU A 236 8.79 15.20 -11.47
CA GLU A 236 8.86 16.39 -10.66
C GLU A 236 8.70 16.05 -9.17
N ARG A 237 9.33 16.84 -8.32
CA ARG A 237 9.16 16.74 -6.86
C ARG A 237 7.75 17.13 -6.48
N PHE A 238 7.11 16.37 -5.59
CA PHE A 238 5.87 16.76 -4.95
C PHE A 238 5.91 16.47 -3.45
N ASP A 239 5.15 17.26 -2.70
CA ASP A 239 5.16 17.19 -1.25
C ASP A 239 3.76 16.83 -0.74
N ILE A 240 3.70 15.96 0.27
CA ILE A 240 2.45 15.63 0.97
C ILE A 240 2.62 15.94 2.44
N LYS A 241 1.76 16.81 2.95
CA LYS A 241 1.77 17.21 4.35
C LYS A 241 0.93 16.24 5.19
N ALA A 242 1.58 15.45 6.03
CA ALA A 242 0.90 14.66 7.04
C ALA A 242 0.53 15.53 8.24
N HIS A 243 -0.67 15.33 8.75
CA HIS A 243 -1.15 16.00 9.95
C HIS A 243 -1.64 14.98 10.96
N SER A 244 -1.05 14.97 12.13
CA SER A 244 -1.44 14.10 13.25
C SER A 244 -1.80 14.92 14.48
N LYS A 245 -2.73 14.39 15.26
CA LYS A 245 -3.08 14.94 16.58
C LYS A 245 -2.88 13.90 17.66
N THR A 246 -2.12 14.26 18.67
CA THR A 246 -1.93 13.43 19.87
C THR A 246 -2.57 14.13 21.06
N TYR A 247 -3.44 13.43 21.74
CA TYR A 247 -4.09 13.92 22.95
C TYR A 247 -3.52 13.23 24.17
N TYR A 248 -3.10 14.01 25.14
CA TYR A 248 -2.67 13.53 26.43
C TYR A 248 -3.85 13.58 27.41
N ALA A 249 -4.41 12.42 27.74
CA ALA A 249 -5.36 12.32 28.83
C ALA A 249 -4.57 12.20 30.13
N GLY A 250 -4.35 13.31 30.82
CA GLY A 250 -3.83 13.31 32.17
C GLY A 250 -4.86 12.66 33.12
N ILE A 251 -4.63 11.40 33.53
CA ILE A 251 -5.26 10.91 34.75
C ILE A 251 -4.53 11.64 35.84
N GLY A 252 -5.24 12.46 36.64
CA GLY A 252 -4.68 13.30 37.67
C GLY A 252 -4.00 12.55 38.83
N TYR A 253 -2.98 11.79 38.47
CA TYR A 253 -2.00 11.28 39.41
C TYR A 253 -0.80 12.20 39.36
N LYS A 254 -0.66 12.99 40.43
CA LYS A 254 0.61 13.57 40.80
C LYS A 254 1.54 12.40 41.14
N TYR A 255 2.17 11.80 40.16
CA TYR A 255 3.30 10.92 40.43
C TYR A 255 4.41 11.82 40.94
N VAL A 256 4.65 11.75 42.23
CA VAL A 256 5.85 12.32 42.85
C VAL A 256 6.93 11.26 42.76
N PRO A 257 7.89 11.41 41.82
CA PRO A 257 8.97 10.44 41.71
C PRO A 257 9.82 10.46 43.00
N PRO A 258 10.48 9.35 43.30
CA PRO A 258 11.49 9.34 44.35
C PRO A 258 12.56 10.41 44.05
N THR A 259 13.02 11.07 45.09
CA THR A 259 13.78 12.33 45.09
C THR A 259 15.15 12.34 44.40
N ASP A 260 15.54 11.29 43.67
CA ASP A 260 16.91 11.15 43.15
C ASP A 260 17.08 11.22 41.62
N HIS A 261 16.04 11.55 40.84
CA HIS A 261 16.16 11.58 39.37
C HIS A 261 15.78 12.94 38.81
N SER A 262 16.76 13.69 38.38
CA SER A 262 16.66 15.06 37.85
C SER A 262 15.85 15.22 36.55
N TRP A 263 15.44 14.13 35.90
CA TRP A 263 14.58 14.12 34.72
C TRP A 263 13.07 14.05 35.03
N ALA A 264 12.71 13.91 36.30
CA ALA A 264 11.33 13.79 36.78
C ALA A 264 10.67 15.12 37.11
N ASN A 265 11.33 16.25 36.93
CA ASN A 265 10.83 17.58 37.25
C ASN A 265 9.99 18.23 36.15
N ASP A 266 9.47 17.49 35.20
CA ASP A 266 8.50 18.05 34.26
C ASP A 266 7.10 17.96 34.89
N GLU A 267 6.81 18.91 35.77
CA GLU A 267 5.49 19.11 36.41
C GLU A 267 4.43 19.63 35.44
N ARG A 268 4.44 19.17 34.19
CA ARG A 268 3.36 19.47 33.26
C ARG A 268 2.16 18.65 33.65
N GLU A 269 1.19 19.30 34.24
CA GLU A 269 -0.20 18.83 34.29
C GLU A 269 -0.70 18.78 32.83
N HIS A 270 -0.43 17.69 32.12
CA HIS A 270 -0.96 17.47 30.76
C HIS A 270 -2.41 16.98 30.84
N THR A 271 -3.27 17.75 31.46
CA THR A 271 -4.71 17.51 31.45
C THR A 271 -5.30 18.15 30.21
N GLY A 272 -5.54 17.34 29.21
CA GLY A 272 -6.27 17.76 28.00
C GLY A 272 -5.46 18.48 26.93
N ASP A 273 -4.13 18.45 27.00
CA ASP A 273 -3.27 19.04 25.97
C ASP A 273 -3.37 18.25 24.66
N CYS A 274 -3.50 18.98 23.56
CA CYS A 274 -3.47 18.44 22.22
C CYS A 274 -2.19 18.89 21.53
N LEU A 275 -1.37 17.93 21.12
CA LEU A 275 -0.21 18.19 20.26
C LEU A 275 -0.61 18.00 18.80
N ASP A 276 -0.58 19.10 18.04
CA ASP A 276 -0.66 19.07 16.59
C ASP A 276 0.74 18.89 16.01
N SER A 277 0.92 17.87 15.20
CA SER A 277 2.19 17.60 14.52
C SER A 277 1.99 17.55 13.03
N TYR A 278 2.86 18.25 12.31
CA TYR A 278 2.90 18.29 10.85
C TYR A 278 4.23 17.70 10.38
N THR A 279 4.15 16.85 9.35
CA THR A 279 5.32 16.24 8.72
C THR A 279 5.18 16.38 7.22
N ASP A 280 6.13 17.03 6.57
CA ASP A 280 6.17 17.15 5.12
C ASP A 280 6.95 15.97 4.53
N TYR A 281 6.28 15.12 3.76
CA TYR A 281 6.89 14.07 2.98
C TYR A 281 7.20 14.57 1.57
N VAL A 282 8.46 14.52 1.20
CA VAL A 282 8.99 14.97 -0.09
C VAL A 282 9.27 13.77 -0.96
N TYR A 283 8.58 13.64 -2.08
CA TYR A 283 8.70 12.51 -2.99
C TYR A 283 9.51 12.89 -4.23
N LYS A 284 10.51 12.06 -4.57
CA LYS A 284 11.31 12.15 -5.80
C LYS A 284 11.07 10.89 -6.62
N GLN A 285 9.92 10.88 -7.31
CA GLN A 285 9.41 9.73 -8.05
C GLN A 285 10.23 9.43 -9.31
N LYS A 286 10.31 8.16 -9.68
CA LYS A 286 10.84 7.68 -10.95
C LYS A 286 9.71 7.17 -11.84
N LEU A 287 9.66 7.63 -13.07
CA LEU A 287 8.65 7.25 -14.04
C LEU A 287 9.26 6.31 -15.09
N LEU A 288 8.63 5.16 -15.30
CA LEU A 288 9.05 4.21 -16.32
C LEU A 288 8.92 4.87 -17.71
N SER A 289 10.03 5.11 -18.40
CA SER A 289 10.04 5.79 -19.70
C SER A 289 10.12 4.83 -20.88
N ARG A 290 10.83 3.69 -20.72
CA ARG A 290 11.01 2.72 -21.80
C ARG A 290 11.24 1.31 -21.27
N ILE A 291 10.73 0.34 -22.03
CA ILE A 291 11.09 -1.08 -21.93
C ILE A 291 11.65 -1.50 -23.28
N THR A 292 12.78 -2.21 -23.30
CA THR A 292 13.42 -2.69 -24.53
C THR A 292 13.70 -4.20 -24.44
N TRP A 293 13.42 -4.91 -25.51
CA TRP A 293 13.75 -6.33 -25.68
C TRP A 293 14.17 -6.64 -27.12
N ALA A 294 14.55 -7.87 -27.41
CA ALA A 294 15.02 -8.27 -28.74
C ALA A 294 14.00 -8.02 -29.88
N GLY A 295 12.69 -8.00 -29.59
CA GLY A 295 11.62 -7.80 -30.58
C GLY A 295 11.19 -6.35 -30.78
N GLY A 296 11.61 -5.40 -29.92
CA GLY A 296 11.18 -4.01 -30.02
C GLY A 296 11.34 -3.21 -28.74
N ARG A 297 10.53 -2.17 -28.62
CA ARG A 297 10.48 -1.32 -27.43
C ARG A 297 9.06 -0.84 -27.12
N ILE A 298 8.84 -0.47 -25.87
CA ILE A 298 7.65 0.24 -25.40
C ILE A 298 8.10 1.58 -24.82
N ASP A 299 7.54 2.66 -25.33
CA ASP A 299 7.77 4.01 -24.84
C ASP A 299 6.55 4.48 -24.03
N PHE A 300 6.78 5.10 -22.86
CA PHE A 300 5.76 5.65 -21.95
C PHE A 300 5.87 7.17 -21.96
N THR A 301 4.77 7.87 -22.26
CA THR A 301 4.73 9.33 -22.34
C THR A 301 3.91 9.89 -21.18
N TYR A 302 4.48 10.87 -20.50
CA TYR A 302 3.85 11.58 -19.40
C TYR A 302 3.67 13.05 -19.70
N THR A 303 2.64 13.68 -19.09
CA THR A 303 2.38 15.11 -19.19
C THR A 303 2.26 15.70 -17.78
N PRO A 304 2.99 16.80 -17.46
CA PRO A 304 3.00 17.40 -16.12
C PRO A 304 1.90 18.47 -16.01
N ASP A 305 0.63 18.09 -16.17
CA ASP A 305 -0.52 18.99 -16.18
C ASP A 305 -1.61 18.59 -15.18
N ARG A 306 -1.27 17.82 -14.15
CA ARG A 306 -2.22 17.41 -13.12
C ARG A 306 -2.57 18.57 -12.19
N LYS A 307 -3.77 18.49 -11.60
CA LYS A 307 -4.30 19.47 -10.67
C LYS A 307 -4.35 18.99 -9.21
N ASP A 308 -4.07 17.71 -8.96
CA ASP A 308 -3.93 17.16 -7.62
C ASP A 308 -2.47 17.23 -7.12
N SER A 309 -2.16 16.63 -5.99
CA SER A 309 -0.85 16.75 -5.33
C SER A 309 0.35 16.23 -6.15
N CYS A 310 0.13 15.44 -7.19
CA CYS A 310 1.18 14.95 -8.07
C CYS A 310 1.20 15.76 -9.38
N HIS A 311 2.29 15.65 -10.15
CA HIS A 311 2.48 16.48 -11.35
C HIS A 311 2.20 15.74 -12.65
N GLU A 312 2.69 14.50 -12.77
CA GLU A 312 2.65 13.76 -14.03
C GLU A 312 1.48 12.79 -14.11
N ARG A 313 0.88 12.74 -15.29
CA ARG A 313 -0.06 11.68 -15.69
C ARG A 313 0.47 10.94 -16.90
N LEU A 314 0.26 9.62 -16.93
CA LEU A 314 0.54 8.77 -18.09
C LEU A 314 -0.49 9.07 -19.20
N THR A 315 -0.01 9.47 -20.38
CA THR A 315 -0.87 9.85 -21.49
C THR A 315 -0.87 8.84 -22.64
N GLU A 316 0.28 8.22 -22.91
CA GLU A 316 0.41 7.27 -24.01
C GLU A 316 1.41 6.16 -23.68
N ILE A 317 1.10 4.94 -24.13
CA ILE A 317 2.03 3.81 -24.21
C ILE A 317 2.12 3.44 -25.70
N LYS A 318 3.34 3.39 -26.24
CA LYS A 318 3.59 3.11 -27.66
C LYS A 318 4.53 1.93 -27.82
N VAL A 319 4.05 0.90 -28.50
CA VAL A 319 4.84 -0.30 -28.81
C VAL A 319 5.37 -0.19 -30.23
N THR A 320 6.68 -0.33 -30.39
CA THR A 320 7.39 -0.21 -31.66
C THR A 320 8.26 -1.44 -31.89
N ALA A 321 8.17 -2.06 -33.04
CA ALA A 321 9.04 -3.16 -33.48
C ALA A 321 10.46 -2.66 -33.80
N ASN A 322 11.43 -3.57 -33.89
CA ASN A 322 12.82 -3.23 -34.24
C ASN A 322 13.00 -2.57 -35.62
N ASP A 323 12.08 -2.82 -36.54
CA ASP A 323 12.06 -2.18 -37.87
C ASP A 323 11.50 -0.74 -37.86
N GLY A 324 11.12 -0.23 -36.65
CA GLY A 324 10.55 1.09 -36.47
C GLY A 324 9.04 1.17 -36.68
N ARG A 325 8.38 0.09 -37.07
CA ARG A 325 6.93 0.06 -37.24
C ARG A 325 6.21 0.10 -35.92
N VAL A 326 5.25 1.01 -35.76
CA VAL A 326 4.36 1.06 -34.59
C VAL A 326 3.41 -0.12 -34.62
N ILE A 327 3.49 -0.97 -33.60
CA ILE A 327 2.63 -2.15 -33.43
C ILE A 327 1.31 -1.76 -32.78
N LYS A 328 1.40 -0.92 -31.74
CA LYS A 328 0.26 -0.58 -30.89
C LYS A 328 0.48 0.78 -30.21
N THR A 329 -0.61 1.52 -30.06
CA THR A 329 -0.66 2.74 -29.27
C THR A 329 -1.85 2.67 -28.31
N VAL A 330 -1.60 2.94 -27.04
CA VAL A 330 -2.62 3.01 -26.00
C VAL A 330 -2.64 4.42 -25.40
N ARG A 331 -3.78 5.10 -25.43
CA ARG A 331 -3.96 6.46 -24.90
C ARG A 331 -4.85 6.45 -23.69
N PHE A 332 -4.50 7.29 -22.70
CA PHE A 332 -5.20 7.40 -21.42
C PHE A 332 -6.00 8.69 -21.34
N THR A 333 -7.29 8.59 -21.04
CA THR A 333 -8.17 9.72 -20.76
C THR A 333 -8.28 9.88 -19.24
N ASN A 334 -7.39 10.68 -18.64
CA ASN A 334 -7.26 10.88 -17.20
C ASN A 334 -7.17 12.36 -16.83
N THR A 335 -8.02 13.18 -17.42
CA THR A 335 -8.11 14.64 -17.17
C THR A 335 -9.26 15.04 -16.24
N ALA A 336 -9.99 14.07 -15.71
CA ALA A 336 -11.08 14.29 -14.78
C ALA A 336 -10.61 14.12 -13.33
N TYR A 337 -11.30 14.80 -12.43
CA TYR A 337 -11.01 14.79 -11.01
C TYR A 337 -12.27 14.50 -10.20
N ILE A 338 -12.09 13.88 -9.04
CA ILE A 338 -13.05 13.86 -7.95
C ILE A 338 -12.55 14.81 -6.86
N GLY A 339 -13.47 15.50 -6.17
CA GLY A 339 -13.14 16.56 -5.22
C GLY A 339 -13.08 17.94 -5.88
N ASN A 340 -12.44 18.90 -5.24
CA ASN A 340 -12.30 20.27 -5.73
C ASN A 340 -10.91 20.52 -6.33
N PRO A 341 -10.76 20.59 -7.66
CA PRO A 341 -9.46 20.78 -8.31
C PRO A 341 -8.86 22.19 -8.18
N GLU A 342 -9.51 23.10 -7.47
CA GLU A 342 -8.92 24.39 -7.08
C GLU A 342 -7.91 24.22 -5.92
N TYR A 343 -8.03 23.12 -5.17
CA TYR A 343 -7.15 22.76 -4.06
C TYR A 343 -6.50 21.41 -4.33
N PRO A 344 -5.21 21.37 -4.68
CA PRO A 344 -4.54 20.15 -5.12
C PRO A 344 -4.61 18.98 -4.13
N ASP A 345 -4.60 19.27 -2.83
CA ASP A 345 -4.70 18.28 -1.76
C ASP A 345 -6.14 17.76 -1.54
N GLN A 346 -7.16 18.46 -2.08
CA GLN A 346 -8.58 18.14 -1.91
C GLN A 346 -9.22 17.49 -3.13
N CYS A 347 -8.43 17.06 -4.09
CA CYS A 347 -8.91 16.34 -5.25
C CYS A 347 -7.99 15.15 -5.60
N ARG A 348 -8.51 14.24 -6.41
CA ARG A 348 -7.77 13.08 -6.95
C ARG A 348 -8.11 12.89 -8.41
N MET A 349 -7.11 12.63 -9.23
CA MET A 349 -7.26 12.35 -10.66
C MET A 349 -7.94 11.01 -10.90
N LEU A 350 -8.89 10.95 -11.84
CA LEU A 350 -9.58 9.73 -12.27
C LEU A 350 -9.19 9.34 -13.69
N LEU A 351 -9.10 8.03 -13.93
CA LEU A 351 -9.00 7.46 -15.27
C LEU A 351 -10.40 7.27 -15.85
N LEU A 352 -10.76 7.99 -16.91
CA LEU A 352 -12.07 7.86 -17.57
C LEU A 352 -12.09 6.88 -18.73
N GLY A 353 -10.93 6.60 -19.32
CA GLY A 353 -10.88 5.69 -20.44
C GLY A 353 -9.46 5.35 -20.85
N VAL A 354 -9.36 4.27 -21.59
CA VAL A 354 -8.14 3.79 -22.26
C VAL A 354 -8.53 3.47 -23.70
N ASP A 355 -7.91 4.12 -24.66
CA ASP A 355 -8.09 3.88 -26.09
C ASP A 355 -6.92 3.08 -26.64
N ASP A 356 -7.21 1.85 -27.04
CA ASP A 356 -6.25 0.90 -27.60
C ASP A 356 -6.42 0.82 -29.10
N SER A 357 -5.41 1.23 -29.86
CA SER A 357 -5.47 1.31 -31.34
C SER A 357 -5.74 -0.03 -32.04
N VAL A 358 -5.58 -1.16 -31.34
CA VAL A 358 -5.78 -2.52 -31.88
C VAL A 358 -7.07 -3.15 -31.37
N ASN A 359 -7.30 -3.02 -30.06
CA ASN A 359 -8.39 -3.74 -29.37
C ASN A 359 -9.63 -2.87 -29.11
N GLY A 360 -9.54 -1.54 -29.34
CA GLY A 360 -10.61 -0.58 -29.07
C GLY A 360 -10.58 -0.04 -27.64
N GLY A 361 -11.51 0.85 -27.31
CA GLY A 361 -11.48 1.64 -26.09
C GLY A 361 -12.25 1.04 -24.91
N TYR A 362 -11.73 1.25 -23.71
CA TYR A 362 -12.43 1.04 -22.44
C TYR A 362 -12.87 2.38 -21.86
N THR A 363 -14.06 2.41 -21.24
CA THR A 363 -14.55 3.60 -20.53
C THR A 363 -14.92 3.22 -19.12
N PHE A 364 -14.59 4.09 -18.15
CA PHE A 364 -14.76 3.85 -16.73
C PHE A 364 -15.76 4.81 -16.10
N THR A 365 -16.60 4.29 -15.23
CA THR A 365 -17.61 5.04 -14.48
C THR A 365 -17.37 4.84 -12.98
N TYR A 366 -17.51 5.89 -12.19
CA TYR A 366 -17.22 5.89 -10.74
C TYR A 366 -18.42 6.29 -9.91
N TYR A 367 -18.47 5.86 -8.66
CA TYR A 367 -19.44 6.30 -7.65
C TYR A 367 -19.13 7.72 -7.18
N ASN A 368 -20.17 8.46 -6.76
CA ASN A 368 -20.10 9.73 -6.04
C ASN A 368 -19.08 10.74 -6.60
N ARG A 369 -19.09 10.92 -7.92
CA ARG A 369 -18.15 11.78 -8.63
C ARG A 369 -18.35 13.29 -8.41
N THR A 370 -19.34 13.72 -7.63
CA THR A 370 -19.76 15.13 -7.54
C THR A 370 -19.00 15.90 -6.47
N GLY A 371 -18.39 16.97 -6.89
CA GLY A 371 -18.03 18.31 -6.38
C GLY A 371 -17.75 18.60 -4.91
N LYS A 372 -17.86 17.66 -3.98
CA LYS A 372 -17.48 17.88 -2.59
C LYS A 372 -15.97 17.77 -2.46
N SER A 373 -15.32 18.74 -1.81
CA SER A 373 -13.89 18.65 -1.46
C SER A 373 -13.60 17.38 -0.72
N LEU A 374 -12.48 16.73 -1.07
CA LEU A 374 -11.98 15.55 -0.37
C LEU A 374 -11.05 15.98 0.77
N PRO A 375 -10.88 15.17 1.82
CA PRO A 375 -9.86 15.42 2.82
C PRO A 375 -8.46 15.31 2.20
N ALA A 376 -7.53 16.12 2.73
CA ALA A 376 -6.13 16.06 2.35
C ALA A 376 -5.52 14.68 2.63
N PRO A 377 -4.59 14.21 1.80
CA PRO A 377 -3.85 12.98 2.07
C PRO A 377 -3.11 13.08 3.41
N LEU A 378 -3.01 11.94 4.11
CA LEU A 378 -2.32 11.84 5.40
C LEU A 378 -2.86 12.80 6.51
N GLY A 379 -4.04 13.42 6.31
CA GLY A 379 -4.74 14.14 7.36
C GLY A 379 -5.45 13.19 8.32
N TYR A 380 -5.79 13.67 9.53
CA TYR A 380 -6.54 12.87 10.52
C TYR A 380 -8.07 12.92 10.33
N ALA A 381 -8.56 13.86 9.51
CA ALA A 381 -9.98 14.15 9.39
C ALA A 381 -10.76 13.15 8.51
N GLU A 382 -12.07 13.08 8.73
CA GLU A 382 -13.05 12.38 7.89
C GLU A 382 -12.72 10.90 7.60
N ARG A 383 -12.16 10.19 8.58
CA ARG A 383 -11.85 8.76 8.46
C ARG A 383 -12.44 7.92 9.59
N ASP A 384 -12.82 6.70 9.28
CA ASP A 384 -13.28 5.72 10.25
C ASP A 384 -12.11 5.10 11.05
N TYR A 385 -12.40 4.12 11.91
CA TYR A 385 -11.38 3.41 12.70
C TYR A 385 -10.39 2.59 11.87
N TRP A 386 -10.71 2.28 10.63
CA TRP A 386 -9.89 1.48 9.70
C TRP A 386 -9.17 2.34 8.66
N GLY A 387 -9.35 3.69 8.74
CA GLY A 387 -8.73 4.64 7.84
C GLY A 387 -9.48 4.91 6.55
N PHE A 388 -10.71 4.40 6.38
CA PHE A 388 -11.55 4.68 5.22
C PHE A 388 -12.31 5.99 5.39
N TYR A 389 -12.58 6.65 4.28
CA TYR A 389 -13.35 7.88 4.23
C TYR A 389 -14.78 7.66 4.74
N ASN A 390 -15.20 8.45 5.72
CA ASN A 390 -16.54 8.36 6.29
C ASN A 390 -17.36 9.66 6.14
N GLY A 391 -16.78 10.71 5.52
CA GLY A 391 -17.47 11.97 5.25
C GLY A 391 -17.96 12.72 6.49
N LYS A 392 -17.51 12.34 7.69
CA LYS A 392 -17.94 12.92 8.96
C LYS A 392 -16.91 13.92 9.45
N THR A 393 -17.29 15.19 9.38
CA THR A 393 -16.45 16.29 9.83
C THR A 393 -16.51 16.41 11.35
N GLY A 394 -15.35 16.55 11.97
CA GLY A 394 -15.23 16.83 13.41
C GLY A 394 -13.96 17.62 13.68
N SER A 395 -14.03 18.51 14.63
CA SER A 395 -12.89 19.34 15.05
C SER A 395 -11.82 18.56 15.83
N ASN A 396 -12.13 17.33 16.21
CA ASN A 396 -11.33 16.51 17.10
C ASN A 396 -11.07 15.12 16.49
N ALA A 397 -9.82 14.66 16.54
CA ALA A 397 -9.44 13.35 16.05
C ALA A 397 -9.88 12.20 16.98
N LEU A 398 -10.23 12.50 18.23
CA LEU A 398 -10.67 11.50 19.19
C LEU A 398 -12.15 11.16 19.04
N PRO A 399 -12.51 9.87 19.11
CA PRO A 399 -13.89 9.47 19.24
C PRO A 399 -14.43 9.82 20.64
N ASN A 400 -15.73 10.05 20.74
CA ASN A 400 -16.41 10.11 22.04
C ASN A 400 -16.35 8.73 22.70
N ARG A 401 -15.48 8.53 23.66
CA ARG A 401 -15.37 7.27 24.39
C ARG A 401 -15.16 7.50 25.87
N VAL A 402 -15.84 6.68 26.67
CA VAL A 402 -15.55 6.50 28.09
C VAL A 402 -14.31 5.61 28.20
N PHE A 403 -13.26 6.13 28.78
CA PHE A 403 -12.06 5.36 29.09
C PHE A 403 -12.16 4.78 30.52
N ARG A 404 -11.96 3.47 30.65
CA ARG A 404 -11.87 2.80 31.93
C ARG A 404 -10.47 2.24 32.12
N SER A 405 -9.73 2.79 33.09
CA SER A 405 -8.44 2.24 33.45
C SER A 405 -8.62 0.96 34.27
N ILE A 406 -8.09 -0.15 33.74
CA ILE A 406 -8.11 -1.45 34.45
C ILE A 406 -7.19 -1.43 35.67
N MET A 407 -6.12 -0.62 35.65
CA MET A 407 -5.12 -0.58 36.72
C MET A 407 -5.54 0.27 37.95
N THR A 408 -6.39 1.25 37.76
CA THR A 408 -6.72 2.22 38.83
C THR A 408 -8.19 2.24 39.22
N GLY A 409 -9.05 1.49 38.52
CA GLY A 409 -10.50 1.53 38.73
C GLY A 409 -11.17 2.85 38.34
N TYR A 410 -10.42 3.80 37.80
CA TYR A 410 -10.94 5.10 37.39
C TYR A 410 -11.67 4.99 36.04
N THR A 411 -12.86 5.57 35.99
CA THR A 411 -13.60 5.78 34.76
C THR A 411 -13.44 7.26 34.40
N GLY A 412 -12.65 7.52 33.37
CA GLY A 412 -12.51 8.87 32.83
C GLY A 412 -13.36 9.01 31.57
N ILE A 413 -14.05 10.13 31.41
CA ILE A 413 -14.70 10.52 30.17
C ILE A 413 -13.69 11.34 29.42
N ILE A 414 -13.14 10.78 28.32
CA ILE A 414 -12.37 11.58 27.38
C ILE A 414 -13.39 12.26 26.49
N SER A 415 -13.64 13.53 26.77
CA SER A 415 -14.44 14.45 26.01
C SER A 415 -15.95 14.23 25.99
N ASP A 416 -16.61 15.19 26.47
CA ASP A 416 -17.95 15.62 26.13
C ASP A 416 -18.00 16.14 24.69
N SER A 417 -19.08 15.94 24.01
CA SER A 417 -19.58 16.71 22.86
C SER A 417 -18.62 17.11 21.70
N ALA A 418 -17.33 16.96 21.79
CA ALA A 418 -16.33 17.36 20.79
C ALA A 418 -15.68 16.19 20.03
N GLY A 419 -16.04 14.94 20.32
CA GLY A 419 -15.50 13.78 19.63
C GLY A 419 -16.06 13.64 18.22
N THR A 420 -15.24 13.12 17.31
CA THR A 420 -15.64 12.83 15.94
C THR A 420 -16.27 11.43 15.86
N ASP A 421 -17.40 11.31 15.15
CA ASP A 421 -17.96 10.01 14.83
C ASP A 421 -17.06 9.30 13.82
N ARG A 422 -16.39 8.24 14.26
CA ARG A 422 -15.51 7.39 13.46
C ARG A 422 -16.18 6.08 13.04
N SER A 423 -17.49 6.00 13.09
CA SER A 423 -18.19 4.86 12.51
C SER A 423 -18.06 4.85 10.99
N PRO A 424 -17.95 3.66 10.36
CA PRO A 424 -17.85 3.54 8.92
C PRO A 424 -19.12 4.01 8.22
N ASP A 425 -18.93 4.65 7.07
CA ASP A 425 -20.03 5.06 6.17
C ASP A 425 -19.81 4.44 4.79
N GLU A 426 -20.76 3.59 4.39
CA GLU A 426 -20.67 2.80 3.16
C GLU A 426 -20.71 3.68 1.90
N GLU A 427 -21.55 4.72 1.89
CA GLU A 427 -21.65 5.62 0.74
C GLU A 427 -20.42 6.52 0.62
N ALA A 428 -19.90 6.98 1.75
CA ALA A 428 -18.66 7.76 1.77
C ALA A 428 -17.48 6.92 1.27
N MET A 429 -17.34 5.68 1.73
CA MET A 429 -16.28 4.76 1.26
C MET A 429 -16.34 4.46 -0.24
N MET A 430 -17.54 4.58 -0.87
CA MET A 430 -17.70 4.40 -2.33
C MET A 430 -17.22 5.61 -3.14
N THR A 431 -16.87 6.72 -2.52
CA THR A 431 -16.43 7.94 -3.22
C THR A 431 -15.24 7.66 -4.14
N GLY A 432 -15.39 7.91 -5.45
CA GLY A 432 -14.34 7.65 -6.45
C GLY A 432 -14.05 6.16 -6.72
N VAL A 433 -14.82 5.24 -6.16
CA VAL A 433 -14.68 3.81 -6.44
C VAL A 433 -15.26 3.47 -7.81
N LEU A 434 -14.61 2.59 -8.55
CA LEU A 434 -15.01 2.15 -9.89
C LEU A 434 -16.38 1.46 -9.83
N LYS A 435 -17.35 2.04 -10.54
CA LYS A 435 -18.72 1.56 -10.62
C LYS A 435 -18.98 0.67 -11.81
N GLY A 436 -18.31 0.95 -12.92
CA GLY A 436 -18.55 0.21 -14.16
C GLY A 436 -17.49 0.39 -15.21
N ILE A 437 -17.41 -0.59 -16.10
CA ILE A 437 -16.52 -0.66 -17.25
C ILE A 437 -17.37 -0.86 -18.49
N THR A 438 -17.20 -0.01 -19.49
CA THR A 438 -17.66 -0.27 -20.85
C THR A 438 -16.48 -0.83 -21.65
N HIS A 439 -16.63 -2.02 -22.18
CA HIS A 439 -15.61 -2.74 -22.95
C HIS A 439 -15.57 -2.26 -24.40
N PRO A 440 -14.49 -2.54 -25.18
CA PRO A 440 -14.37 -2.22 -26.59
C PRO A 440 -15.52 -2.78 -27.45
N THR A 441 -16.13 -3.86 -27.03
CA THR A 441 -17.29 -4.48 -27.69
C THR A 441 -18.61 -3.73 -27.46
N GLY A 442 -18.60 -2.68 -26.63
CA GLY A 442 -19.79 -2.00 -26.14
C GLY A 442 -20.49 -2.69 -24.96
N ALA A 443 -20.07 -3.89 -24.58
CA ALA A 443 -20.57 -4.57 -23.39
C ALA A 443 -20.22 -3.78 -22.13
N LYS A 444 -21.11 -3.81 -21.13
CA LYS A 444 -20.92 -3.09 -19.87
C LYS A 444 -20.86 -4.06 -18.70
N THR A 445 -19.94 -3.85 -17.80
CA THR A 445 -19.86 -4.54 -16.51
C THR A 445 -20.08 -3.53 -15.39
N TRP A 446 -20.94 -3.85 -14.45
CA TRP A 446 -21.25 -3.02 -13.29
C TRP A 446 -20.86 -3.73 -12.02
N PHE A 447 -20.25 -2.98 -11.10
CA PHE A 447 -19.83 -3.43 -9.79
C PHE A 447 -20.69 -2.77 -8.72
N THR A 448 -21.28 -3.58 -7.85
CA THR A 448 -22.02 -3.11 -6.67
C THR A 448 -21.26 -3.61 -5.44
N TYR A 449 -20.98 -2.70 -4.52
CA TYR A 449 -20.21 -3.00 -3.32
C TYR A 449 -21.10 -2.91 -2.08
N GLU A 450 -20.63 -3.47 -0.98
CA GLU A 450 -21.14 -3.27 0.37
C GLU A 450 -19.97 -3.11 1.35
N ALA A 451 -20.23 -2.49 2.51
CA ALA A 451 -19.24 -2.43 3.58
C ALA A 451 -18.98 -3.83 4.15
N ASN A 452 -17.75 -4.09 4.58
CA ASN A 452 -17.43 -5.25 5.38
C ASN A 452 -18.28 -5.27 6.66
N ARG A 453 -18.53 -6.45 7.20
CA ARG A 453 -19.39 -6.64 8.37
C ARG A 453 -18.71 -7.52 9.41
N TRP A 454 -18.90 -7.14 10.66
CA TRP A 454 -18.50 -7.91 11.82
C TRP A 454 -19.75 -8.35 12.58
N VAL A 455 -19.75 -9.56 13.10
CA VAL A 455 -20.81 -10.05 13.99
C VAL A 455 -20.27 -10.10 15.40
N GLU A 456 -20.76 -9.22 16.24
CA GLU A 456 -20.50 -9.23 17.67
C GLU A 456 -21.50 -10.19 18.34
N THR A 457 -20.96 -11.06 19.18
CA THR A 457 -21.81 -11.98 19.97
C THR A 457 -21.65 -11.60 21.44
N ASP A 458 -22.74 -11.10 22.03
CA ASP A 458 -22.82 -10.83 23.46
C ASP A 458 -23.81 -11.83 24.06
N GLY A 459 -23.28 -12.87 24.71
CA GLY A 459 -24.06 -13.99 25.21
C GLY A 459 -24.90 -14.67 24.13
N HIS A 460 -26.21 -14.45 24.13
CA HIS A 460 -27.14 -15.03 23.15
C HIS A 460 -27.53 -14.09 22.01
N THR A 461 -27.08 -12.84 22.04
CA THR A 461 -27.45 -11.83 21.05
C THR A 461 -26.35 -11.66 20.03
N ARG A 462 -26.73 -11.78 18.74
CA ARG A 462 -25.83 -11.49 17.61
C ARG A 462 -26.18 -10.14 17.02
N LYS A 463 -25.23 -9.20 17.01
CA LYS A 463 -25.38 -7.89 16.41
C LYS A 463 -24.38 -7.74 15.26
N THR A 464 -24.90 -7.52 14.06
CA THR A 464 -24.06 -7.24 12.88
C THR A 464 -23.76 -5.76 12.82
N GLN A 465 -22.46 -5.41 12.77
CA GLN A 465 -21.98 -4.05 12.63
C GLN A 465 -21.24 -3.89 11.30
N LYS A 466 -21.36 -2.72 10.65
CA LYS A 466 -20.51 -2.35 9.53
C LYS A 466 -19.11 -2.04 10.04
N VAL A 467 -18.11 -2.45 9.27
CA VAL A 467 -16.68 -2.15 9.52
C VAL A 467 -16.07 -1.54 8.27
N GLY A 468 -14.86 -0.96 8.39
CA GLY A 468 -14.22 -0.29 7.27
C GLY A 468 -13.86 -1.22 6.12
N GLY A 469 -13.84 -0.64 4.93
CA GLY A 469 -13.55 -1.32 3.67
C GLY A 469 -14.77 -1.86 2.94
N LEU A 470 -14.63 -1.91 1.61
CA LEU A 470 -15.64 -2.41 0.70
C LEU A 470 -15.30 -3.83 0.22
N ARG A 471 -16.34 -4.60 -0.05
CA ARG A 471 -16.29 -5.87 -0.76
C ARG A 471 -17.35 -5.91 -1.84
N ILE A 472 -17.15 -6.74 -2.86
CA ILE A 472 -18.10 -6.85 -3.95
C ILE A 472 -19.38 -7.52 -3.46
N LYS A 473 -20.54 -6.93 -3.77
CA LYS A 473 -21.85 -7.51 -3.53
C LYS A 473 -22.41 -8.16 -4.78
N ARG A 474 -22.21 -7.50 -5.93
CA ARG A 474 -22.74 -7.97 -7.21
C ARG A 474 -21.89 -7.50 -8.37
N ILE A 475 -21.69 -8.38 -9.35
CA ILE A 475 -21.16 -8.05 -10.68
C ILE A 475 -22.27 -8.36 -11.69
N SER A 476 -22.61 -7.38 -12.54
CA SER A 476 -23.69 -7.49 -13.51
C SER A 476 -23.33 -6.83 -14.85
N GLY A 477 -24.12 -7.09 -15.91
CA GLY A 477 -23.94 -6.53 -17.25
C GLY A 477 -23.23 -7.44 -18.23
N GLY A 478 -22.71 -8.58 -17.81
CA GLY A 478 -22.24 -9.68 -18.64
C GLY A 478 -23.35 -10.71 -18.90
N PRO A 479 -23.02 -11.85 -19.53
CA PRO A 479 -23.98 -12.94 -19.76
C PRO A 479 -24.47 -13.60 -18.48
N ARG A 480 -23.80 -13.37 -17.37
CA ARG A 480 -24.17 -13.84 -16.03
C ARG A 480 -24.16 -12.67 -15.04
N GLN A 481 -25.14 -12.65 -14.17
CA GLN A 481 -25.15 -11.83 -12.96
C GLN A 481 -24.60 -12.69 -11.83
N LEU A 482 -23.54 -12.20 -11.18
CA LEU A 482 -22.92 -12.85 -10.03
C LEU A 482 -23.30 -12.06 -8.77
N GLU A 483 -23.82 -12.73 -7.79
CA GLU A 483 -24.13 -12.16 -6.48
C GLU A 483 -23.32 -12.92 -5.42
N TYR A 484 -22.73 -12.19 -4.49
CA TYR A 484 -21.82 -12.72 -3.49
C TYR A 484 -22.46 -12.60 -2.11
N GLU A 485 -22.51 -13.72 -1.41
CA GLU A 485 -22.89 -13.80 0.00
C GLU A 485 -21.66 -14.18 0.82
N TYR A 486 -21.45 -13.45 1.91
CA TYR A 486 -20.31 -13.66 2.80
C TYR A 486 -20.79 -14.25 4.11
N GLY A 487 -20.36 -15.46 4.40
CA GLY A 487 -20.55 -16.08 5.70
C GLY A 487 -19.88 -15.28 6.82
N CYS A 488 -20.32 -15.52 8.05
CA CYS A 488 -19.73 -14.89 9.21
C CYS A 488 -18.27 -15.34 9.36
N LEU A 489 -17.31 -14.39 9.34
CA LEU A 489 -15.86 -14.63 9.49
C LEU A 489 -15.44 -15.10 10.89
N LEU A 490 -16.33 -15.69 11.68
CA LEU A 490 -16.05 -16.16 13.04
C LEU A 490 -14.94 -17.22 13.15
N TYR A 491 -14.44 -17.76 12.02
CA TYR A 491 -13.46 -18.86 12.05
C TYR A 491 -12.19 -18.66 11.23
N THR A 492 -11.97 -17.53 10.55
CA THR A 492 -10.84 -17.40 9.63
C THR A 492 -9.78 -16.37 9.98
N SER A 493 -9.96 -15.57 11.02
CA SER A 493 -8.93 -14.67 11.49
C SER A 493 -8.99 -14.55 13.00
N PRO A 494 -8.05 -15.17 13.74
CA PRO A 494 -7.90 -14.87 15.16
C PRO A 494 -7.62 -13.37 15.29
N SER A 495 -8.43 -12.67 16.08
CA SER A 495 -8.18 -11.28 16.46
C SER A 495 -6.76 -11.18 17.01
N PRO A 496 -6.00 -10.10 16.71
CA PRO A 496 -4.71 -9.84 17.36
C PRO A 496 -4.79 -9.85 18.90
N ARG A 497 -5.99 -9.76 19.47
CA ARG A 497 -6.24 -9.83 20.92
C ARG A 497 -6.32 -11.26 21.48
N ASP A 498 -6.49 -12.26 20.62
CA ASP A 498 -6.61 -13.66 21.06
C ASP A 498 -5.28 -14.40 21.13
N ARG A 499 -4.17 -13.71 20.89
CA ARG A 499 -2.81 -14.21 21.18
C ARG A 499 -2.40 -13.73 22.57
N GLY A 500 -3.00 -14.34 23.55
CA GLY A 500 -2.54 -14.27 24.92
C GLY A 500 -1.19 -14.95 25.12
#